data_e70c44109d07f126493e0b6d239e09fb
#
_entry.id   e70c44109d07f126493e0b6d239e09fb
#
_cell.length_a   1.000
_cell.length_b   1.000
_cell.length_c   1.000
_cell.angle_alpha   90.00
_cell.angle_beta   90.00
_cell.angle_gamma   90.00
#
_symmetry.space_group_name_H-M   'P 1'
#
loop_
_entity.id
_entity.type
_entity.pdbx_description
1 polymer ?
#
loop_
_entity_poly.entity_id
_entity_poly.type
_entity_poly.pdbx_seq_one_letter_code
_entity_poly.pdbx_strand_id
1 'polypeptide(L)'
;MAMKLSTGKVAFPLQFDNGDVENIMINPHDPGLQDRIKNFEKSIHSRMQKINLEKYKDAFVDGVDISKLDFEKLMSMETEELEKITKQSDAIADMDKELEIQFCEEIDNIFNSDVSSKAFKYVPPLAMIEDENGESEIYILLVLKALAVEIQKYGNKMNAATNKYVEKYPKNK
;
A
#
# COMPACT_ATOMS: atom_id res chain seq x y z
N MET A 1 -9.37 35.51 -19.52
CA MET A 1 -10.38 34.48 -19.16
C MET A 1 -9.66 33.14 -19.01
N ALA A 2 -9.66 32.52 -17.82
CA ALA A 2 -8.95 31.24 -17.62
C ALA A 2 -9.83 30.08 -18.15
N MET A 3 -9.23 29.21 -18.96
CA MET A 3 -9.89 28.01 -19.44
C MET A 3 -10.00 26.99 -18.29
N LYS A 4 -11.21 26.51 -18.00
CA LYS A 4 -11.42 25.42 -17.03
C LYS A 4 -11.22 24.08 -17.73
N LEU A 5 -10.20 23.32 -17.28
CA LEU A 5 -9.97 21.95 -17.72
C LEU A 5 -10.48 20.99 -16.64
N SER A 6 -11.25 19.99 -17.03
CA SER A 6 -11.63 18.88 -16.13
C SER A 6 -10.47 17.89 -16.06
N THR A 7 -10.08 17.50 -14.85
CA THR A 7 -9.05 16.47 -14.62
C THR A 7 -9.61 15.06 -14.77
N GLY A 8 -10.93 14.90 -14.87
CA GLY A 8 -11.59 13.59 -14.83
C GLY A 8 -11.52 12.87 -13.48
N LYS A 9 -10.94 13.50 -12.45
CA LYS A 9 -10.82 12.90 -11.12
C LYS A 9 -12.15 12.89 -10.38
N VAL A 10 -12.41 11.80 -9.68
CA VAL A 10 -13.56 11.53 -8.82
C VAL A 10 -13.05 11.25 -7.40
N ALA A 11 -13.79 11.68 -6.39
CA ALA A 11 -13.48 11.42 -5.00
C ALA A 11 -13.88 9.98 -4.61
N PHE A 12 -12.94 9.22 -4.10
CA PHE A 12 -13.15 7.90 -3.50
C PHE A 12 -12.93 8.01 -1.99
N PRO A 13 -13.99 7.84 -1.17
CA PRO A 13 -13.85 7.95 0.26
C PRO A 13 -13.16 6.71 0.85
N LEU A 14 -12.14 6.93 1.68
CA LEU A 14 -11.60 5.94 2.61
C LEU A 14 -12.15 6.26 4.00
N GLN A 15 -12.81 5.30 4.62
CA GLN A 15 -13.31 5.41 5.99
C GLN A 15 -12.43 4.59 6.91
N PHE A 16 -11.96 5.19 7.99
CA PHE A 16 -11.17 4.55 9.03
C PHE A 16 -12.04 4.11 10.21
N ASP A 17 -11.54 3.18 11.03
CA ASP A 17 -12.25 2.63 12.19
C ASP A 17 -12.60 3.70 13.25
N ASN A 18 -11.81 4.78 13.32
CA ASN A 18 -12.08 5.92 14.19
C ASN A 18 -13.22 6.84 13.70
N GLY A 19 -13.80 6.51 12.53
CA GLY A 19 -14.88 7.27 11.89
C GLY A 19 -14.40 8.40 10.96
N ASP A 20 -13.10 8.66 10.87
CA ASP A 20 -12.56 9.63 9.92
C ASP A 20 -12.74 9.18 8.48
N VAL A 21 -12.95 10.14 7.57
CA VAL A 21 -13.08 9.89 6.14
C VAL A 21 -12.10 10.77 5.39
N GLU A 22 -11.26 10.15 4.58
CA GLU A 22 -10.37 10.83 3.65
C GLU A 22 -10.83 10.59 2.20
N ASN A 23 -10.79 11.65 1.37
CA ASN A 23 -11.18 11.56 -0.02
C ASN A 23 -9.94 11.49 -0.93
N ILE A 24 -9.78 10.37 -1.62
CA ILE A 24 -8.72 10.19 -2.61
C ILE A 24 -9.27 10.57 -4.00
N MET A 25 -8.59 11.48 -4.67
CA MET A 25 -9.01 12.00 -5.99
C MET A 25 -8.35 11.17 -7.10
N ILE A 26 -9.10 10.25 -7.72
CA ILE A 26 -8.60 9.33 -8.75
C ILE A 26 -9.35 9.57 -10.06
N ASN A 27 -8.65 9.43 -11.20
CA ASN A 27 -9.29 9.36 -12.51
C ASN A 27 -9.65 7.88 -12.83
N PRO A 28 -10.90 7.45 -12.67
CA PRO A 28 -11.30 6.06 -12.90
C PRO A 28 -11.32 5.69 -14.39
N HIS A 29 -11.19 6.66 -15.30
CA HIS A 29 -11.16 6.46 -16.74
C HIS A 29 -9.73 6.38 -17.30
N ASP A 30 -8.71 6.39 -16.45
CA ASP A 30 -7.33 6.18 -16.88
C ASP A 30 -7.16 4.74 -17.39
N PRO A 31 -6.90 4.54 -18.71
CA PRO A 31 -6.91 3.21 -19.32
C PRO A 31 -5.79 2.30 -18.81
N GLY A 32 -4.70 2.87 -18.29
CA GLY A 32 -3.57 2.11 -17.75
C GLY A 32 -3.63 1.87 -16.24
N LEU A 33 -4.63 2.39 -15.54
CA LEU A 33 -4.66 2.38 -14.07
C LEU A 33 -4.69 0.96 -13.50
N GLN A 34 -5.55 0.09 -14.04
CA GLN A 34 -5.67 -1.28 -13.53
C GLN A 34 -4.38 -2.11 -13.72
N ASP A 35 -3.70 -1.93 -14.84
CA ASP A 35 -2.44 -2.63 -15.10
C ASP A 35 -1.32 -2.12 -14.17
N ARG A 36 -1.28 -0.81 -13.90
CA ARG A 36 -0.34 -0.24 -12.94
C ARG A 36 -0.58 -0.76 -11.53
N ILE A 37 -1.84 -0.85 -11.08
CA ILE A 37 -2.20 -1.42 -9.78
C ILE A 37 -1.72 -2.87 -9.68
N LYS A 38 -2.05 -3.73 -10.65
CA LYS A 38 -1.64 -5.15 -10.66
C LYS A 38 -0.12 -5.34 -10.67
N ASN A 39 0.58 -4.51 -11.44
CA ASN A 39 2.04 -4.57 -11.49
C ASN A 39 2.66 -4.13 -10.17
N PHE A 40 2.07 -3.15 -9.51
CA PHE A 40 2.52 -2.69 -8.21
C PHE A 40 2.27 -3.73 -7.11
N GLU A 41 1.10 -4.38 -7.07
CA GLU A 41 0.82 -5.50 -6.16
C GLU A 41 1.89 -6.60 -6.29
N LYS A 42 2.22 -7.02 -7.52
CA LYS A 42 3.28 -8.00 -7.77
C LYS A 42 4.65 -7.51 -7.31
N SER A 43 4.95 -6.23 -7.53
CA SER A 43 6.19 -5.59 -7.09
C SER A 43 6.32 -5.60 -5.57
N ILE A 44 5.24 -5.28 -4.84
CA ILE A 44 5.20 -5.32 -3.38
C ILE A 44 5.54 -6.74 -2.89
N HIS A 45 4.84 -7.76 -3.38
CA HIS A 45 5.09 -9.15 -2.99
C HIS A 45 6.55 -9.58 -3.25
N SER A 46 7.08 -9.25 -4.43
CA SER A 46 8.46 -9.60 -4.80
C SER A 46 9.50 -8.90 -3.91
N ARG A 47 9.32 -7.60 -3.64
CA ARG A 47 10.24 -6.84 -2.79
C ARG A 47 10.17 -7.31 -1.33
N MET A 48 8.96 -7.58 -0.81
CA MET A 48 8.78 -8.11 0.53
C MET A 48 9.43 -9.48 0.72
N GLN A 49 9.29 -10.39 -0.26
CA GLN A 49 9.97 -11.67 -0.22
C GLN A 49 11.49 -11.51 -0.20
N LYS A 50 12.04 -10.62 -1.02
CA LYS A 50 13.47 -10.35 -1.07
C LYS A 50 13.98 -9.80 0.27
N ILE A 51 13.30 -8.81 0.82
CA ILE A 51 13.67 -8.20 2.10
C ILE A 51 13.54 -9.19 3.25
N ASN A 52 12.48 -9.99 3.28
CA ASN A 52 12.34 -11.04 4.31
C ASN A 52 13.47 -12.06 4.23
N LEU A 53 13.93 -12.43 3.03
CA LEU A 53 15.09 -13.29 2.85
C LEU A 53 16.40 -12.63 3.31
N GLU A 54 16.58 -11.34 3.05
CA GLU A 54 17.74 -10.57 3.51
C GLU A 54 17.69 -10.42 5.04
N LYS A 55 16.56 -10.00 5.61
CA LYS A 55 16.35 -9.93 7.06
C LYS A 55 16.60 -11.26 7.75
N TYR A 56 16.15 -12.38 7.15
CA TYR A 56 16.38 -13.71 7.72
C TYR A 56 17.87 -14.08 7.74
N LYS A 57 18.63 -13.70 6.73
CA LYS A 57 20.10 -13.89 6.70
C LYS A 57 20.78 -13.01 7.75
N ASP A 58 20.32 -11.78 7.87
CA ASP A 58 20.88 -10.78 8.77
C ASP A 58 20.37 -10.93 10.22
N ALA A 59 19.30 -11.69 10.45
CA ALA A 59 18.81 -12.02 11.79
C ALA A 59 19.75 -12.97 12.56
N PHE A 60 20.78 -13.53 11.90
CA PHE A 60 21.79 -14.35 12.55
C PHE A 60 23.11 -13.61 12.69
N VAL A 61 23.44 -13.18 13.90
CA VAL A 61 24.78 -12.67 14.26
C VAL A 61 25.55 -13.76 14.96
N ASP A 62 26.66 -14.18 14.39
CA ASP A 62 27.53 -15.21 14.95
C ASP A 62 26.80 -16.52 15.39
N GLY A 63 25.71 -16.86 14.65
CA GLY A 63 24.88 -18.04 14.92
C GLY A 63 23.76 -17.84 15.94
N VAL A 64 23.57 -16.59 16.42
CA VAL A 64 22.48 -16.22 17.33
C VAL A 64 21.32 -15.61 16.52
N ASP A 65 20.13 -16.17 16.68
CA ASP A 65 18.90 -15.66 16.10
C ASP A 65 18.38 -14.46 16.92
N ILE A 66 18.59 -13.24 16.40
CA ILE A 66 18.22 -11.98 17.06
C ILE A 66 16.72 -11.92 17.36
N SER A 67 15.87 -12.49 16.49
CA SER A 67 14.42 -12.47 16.66
C SER A 67 13.92 -13.28 17.87
N LYS A 68 14.78 -14.13 18.45
CA LYS A 68 14.50 -14.99 19.60
C LYS A 68 15.21 -14.56 20.87
N LEU A 69 15.86 -13.38 20.86
CA LEU A 69 16.50 -12.84 22.05
C LEU A 69 15.44 -12.28 23.00
N ASP A 70 15.42 -12.82 24.21
CA ASP A 70 14.66 -12.23 25.32
C ASP A 70 15.51 -11.20 26.10
N PHE A 71 14.85 -10.45 26.98
CA PHE A 71 15.49 -9.40 27.77
C PHE A 71 16.62 -9.94 28.67
N GLU A 72 16.48 -11.15 29.22
CA GLU A 72 17.49 -11.74 30.10
C GLU A 72 18.76 -12.10 29.33
N LYS A 73 18.62 -12.62 28.12
CA LYS A 73 19.74 -12.88 27.21
C LYS A 73 20.46 -11.61 26.79
N LEU A 74 19.69 -10.57 26.42
CA LEU A 74 20.26 -9.26 26.06
C LEU A 74 21.08 -8.67 27.22
N MET A 75 20.59 -8.77 28.46
CA MET A 75 21.29 -8.26 29.66
C MET A 75 22.52 -9.09 30.02
N SER A 76 22.64 -10.31 29.53
CA SER A 76 23.81 -11.19 29.81
C SER A 76 24.89 -11.13 28.72
N MET A 77 24.65 -10.43 27.60
CA MET A 77 25.59 -10.31 26.49
C MET A 77 26.75 -9.34 26.80
N GLU A 78 27.87 -9.61 26.17
CA GLU A 78 29.01 -8.67 26.22
C GLU A 78 28.68 -7.40 25.37
N THR A 79 29.27 -6.28 25.78
CA THR A 79 29.01 -4.96 25.12
C THR A 79 29.27 -4.99 23.62
N GLU A 80 30.28 -5.75 23.16
CA GLU A 80 30.61 -5.86 21.73
C GLU A 80 29.54 -6.63 20.94
N GLU A 81 28.93 -7.66 21.53
CA GLU A 81 27.83 -8.41 20.93
C GLU A 81 26.56 -7.57 20.84
N LEU A 82 26.25 -6.81 21.91
CA LEU A 82 25.12 -5.87 21.93
C LEU A 82 25.26 -4.79 20.86
N GLU A 83 26.46 -4.23 20.67
CA GLU A 83 26.70 -3.23 19.61
C GLU A 83 26.48 -3.81 18.21
N LYS A 84 26.88 -5.05 17.94
CA LYS A 84 26.65 -5.73 16.66
C LYS A 84 25.15 -5.92 16.40
N ILE A 85 24.43 -6.41 17.41
CA ILE A 85 22.98 -6.63 17.33
C ILE A 85 22.25 -5.33 17.10
N THR A 86 22.60 -4.26 17.81
CA THR A 86 21.99 -2.93 17.65
C THR A 86 22.21 -2.39 16.23
N LYS A 87 23.45 -2.41 15.73
CA LYS A 87 23.75 -1.95 14.36
C LYS A 87 22.97 -2.73 13.30
N GLN A 88 22.76 -4.02 13.50
CA GLN A 88 22.02 -4.85 12.57
C GLN A 88 20.52 -4.60 12.63
N SER A 89 19.98 -4.40 13.82
CA SER A 89 18.59 -4.01 14.04
C SER A 89 18.29 -2.64 13.39
N ASP A 90 19.21 -1.67 13.56
CA ASP A 90 19.10 -0.36 12.95
C ASP A 90 19.13 -0.44 11.41
N ALA A 91 20.01 -1.26 10.85
CA ALA A 91 20.08 -1.47 9.41
C ALA A 91 18.79 -2.08 8.83
N ILE A 92 18.18 -3.03 9.55
CA ILE A 92 16.87 -3.62 9.17
C ILE A 92 15.77 -2.55 9.22
N ALA A 93 15.74 -1.73 10.28
CA ALA A 93 14.77 -0.66 10.42
C ALA A 93 14.90 0.41 9.32
N ASP A 94 16.14 0.75 8.93
CA ASP A 94 16.41 1.68 7.84
C ASP A 94 15.94 1.13 6.48
N MET A 95 16.13 -0.18 6.22
CA MET A 95 15.63 -0.85 5.01
C MET A 95 14.10 -0.80 4.93
N ASP A 96 13.40 -1.05 6.03
CA ASP A 96 11.93 -0.97 6.08
C ASP A 96 11.45 0.44 5.79
N LYS A 97 12.07 1.44 6.42
CA LYS A 97 11.72 2.84 6.23
C LYS A 97 11.95 3.32 4.80
N GLU A 98 13.07 2.90 4.18
CA GLU A 98 13.36 3.21 2.78
C GLU A 98 12.31 2.59 1.84
N LEU A 99 11.92 1.34 2.10
CA LEU A 99 10.90 0.65 1.33
C LEU A 99 9.51 1.31 1.48
N GLU A 100 9.15 1.74 2.68
CA GLU A 100 7.91 2.50 2.92
C GLU A 100 7.86 3.78 2.11
N ILE A 101 8.97 4.55 2.08
CA ILE A 101 9.07 5.78 1.28
C ILE A 101 8.86 5.45 -0.20
N GLN A 102 9.55 4.44 -0.73
CA GLN A 102 9.43 4.03 -2.13
C GLN A 102 7.99 3.63 -2.47
N PHE A 103 7.33 2.85 -1.62
CA PHE A 103 5.94 2.44 -1.85
C PHE A 103 4.96 3.60 -1.78
N CYS A 104 5.18 4.56 -0.89
CA CYS A 104 4.39 5.80 -0.83
C CYS A 104 4.51 6.62 -2.12
N GLU A 105 5.72 6.79 -2.64
CA GLU A 105 5.96 7.50 -3.90
C GLU A 105 5.34 6.76 -5.10
N GLU A 106 5.48 5.44 -5.15
CA GLU A 106 4.93 4.63 -6.23
C GLU A 106 3.40 4.65 -6.25
N ILE A 107 2.72 4.54 -5.10
CA ILE A 107 1.26 4.58 -5.04
C ILE A 107 0.72 5.95 -5.47
N ASP A 108 1.37 7.03 -5.05
CA ASP A 108 0.98 8.39 -5.44
C ASP A 108 1.15 8.60 -6.95
N ASN A 109 2.22 8.06 -7.55
CA ASN A 109 2.46 8.10 -8.99
C ASN A 109 1.43 7.26 -9.77
N ILE A 110 1.06 6.08 -9.28
CA ILE A 110 0.07 5.20 -9.93
C ILE A 110 -1.28 5.89 -10.06
N PHE A 111 -1.72 6.54 -9.01
CA PHE A 111 -3.01 7.22 -8.97
C PHE A 111 -2.94 8.69 -9.40
N ASN A 112 -1.72 9.22 -9.60
CA ASN A 112 -1.48 10.66 -9.80
C ASN A 112 -2.24 11.50 -8.76
N SER A 113 -2.11 11.12 -7.49
CA SER A 113 -2.84 11.68 -6.34
C SER A 113 -2.06 11.44 -5.06
N ASP A 114 -2.39 12.18 -4.03
CA ASP A 114 -1.85 12.11 -2.67
C ASP A 114 -2.44 10.94 -1.84
N VAL A 115 -2.39 9.73 -2.42
CA VAL A 115 -2.94 8.52 -1.77
C VAL A 115 -2.20 8.20 -0.48
N SER A 116 -0.86 8.25 -0.53
CA SER A 116 -0.02 7.87 0.61
C SER A 116 -0.30 8.69 1.86
N SER A 117 -0.36 10.01 1.73
CA SER A 117 -0.60 10.93 2.85
C SER A 117 -1.97 10.76 3.49
N LYS A 118 -2.96 10.26 2.74
CA LYS A 118 -4.33 10.05 3.20
C LYS A 118 -4.54 8.63 3.71
N ALA A 119 -4.12 7.62 2.93
CA ALA A 119 -4.36 6.23 3.29
C ALA A 119 -3.50 5.77 4.47
N PHE A 120 -2.26 6.28 4.58
CA PHE A 120 -1.32 5.87 5.63
C PHE A 120 -1.21 6.86 6.79
N LYS A 121 -2.24 7.68 6.97
CA LYS A 121 -2.31 8.69 8.03
C LYS A 121 -2.21 8.11 9.44
N TYR A 122 -2.79 6.93 9.65
CA TYR A 122 -2.89 6.28 10.96
C TYR A 122 -2.13 4.96 11.05
N VAL A 123 -1.89 4.32 9.91
CA VAL A 123 -1.27 2.99 9.85
C VAL A 123 -0.16 3.03 8.82
N PRO A 124 1.07 2.64 9.17
CA PRO A 124 2.17 2.53 8.21
C PRO A 124 1.85 1.57 7.06
N PRO A 125 2.36 1.83 5.84
CA PRO A 125 2.05 1.02 4.66
C PRO A 125 2.48 -0.45 4.80
N LEU A 126 3.55 -0.73 5.54
CA LEU A 126 4.07 -2.09 5.75
C LEU A 126 3.52 -2.78 7.01
N ALA A 127 2.62 -2.15 7.77
CA ALA A 127 1.99 -2.78 8.91
C ALA A 127 1.22 -4.04 8.49
N MET A 128 1.35 -5.11 9.28
CA MET A 128 0.54 -6.32 9.12
C MET A 128 -0.79 -6.11 9.83
N ILE A 129 -1.88 -6.26 9.10
CA ILE A 129 -3.25 -6.11 9.61
C ILE A 129 -4.00 -7.42 9.37
N GLU A 130 -4.76 -7.88 10.34
CA GLU A 130 -5.69 -8.99 10.15
C GLU A 130 -6.93 -8.48 9.40
N ASP A 131 -7.30 -9.21 8.36
CA ASP A 131 -8.55 -8.96 7.63
C ASP A 131 -9.76 -9.55 8.39
N GLU A 132 -10.95 -9.35 7.83
CA GLU A 132 -12.22 -9.85 8.40
C GLU A 132 -12.27 -11.39 8.53
N ASN A 133 -11.39 -12.13 7.84
CA ASN A 133 -11.30 -13.57 7.86
C ASN A 133 -10.21 -14.07 8.83
N GLY A 134 -9.47 -13.17 9.48
CA GLY A 134 -8.34 -13.50 10.34
C GLY A 134 -7.04 -13.80 9.56
N GLU A 135 -6.98 -13.45 8.28
CA GLU A 135 -5.77 -13.54 7.48
C GLU A 135 -4.95 -12.25 7.62
N SER A 136 -3.65 -12.38 7.90
CA SER A 136 -2.77 -11.22 8.01
C SER A 136 -2.29 -10.78 6.63
N GLU A 137 -2.48 -9.51 6.33
CA GLU A 137 -2.03 -8.89 5.08
C GLU A 137 -1.34 -7.54 5.34
N ILE A 138 -0.45 -7.16 4.43
CA ILE A 138 0.25 -5.87 4.49
C ILE A 138 -0.75 -4.75 4.17
N TYR A 139 -0.78 -3.71 5.00
CA TYR A 139 -1.79 -2.65 4.93
C TYR A 139 -1.88 -1.97 3.55
N ILE A 140 -0.77 -1.71 2.86
CA ILE A 140 -0.79 -1.14 1.51
C ILE A 140 -1.55 -2.03 0.50
N LEU A 141 -1.50 -3.35 0.64
CA LEU A 141 -2.26 -4.28 -0.23
C LEU A 141 -3.76 -4.20 0.05
N LEU A 142 -4.15 -4.06 1.32
CA LEU A 142 -5.56 -3.83 1.69
C LEU A 142 -6.09 -2.53 1.09
N VAL A 143 -5.31 -1.44 1.16
CA VAL A 143 -5.65 -0.15 0.54
C VAL A 143 -5.79 -0.28 -0.97
N LEU A 144 -4.85 -0.93 -1.65
CA LEU A 144 -4.92 -1.16 -3.10
C LEU A 144 -6.15 -1.96 -3.51
N LYS A 145 -6.48 -3.03 -2.79
CA LYS A 145 -7.68 -3.85 -3.01
C LYS A 145 -8.95 -3.04 -2.84
N ALA A 146 -9.05 -2.26 -1.75
CA ALA A 146 -10.20 -1.40 -1.49
C ALA A 146 -10.41 -0.38 -2.62
N LEU A 147 -9.35 0.32 -3.04
CA LEU A 147 -9.42 1.29 -4.14
C LEU A 147 -9.79 0.61 -5.48
N ALA A 148 -9.22 -0.55 -5.79
CA ALA A 148 -9.52 -1.29 -7.01
C ALA A 148 -11.00 -1.68 -7.08
N VAL A 149 -11.57 -2.16 -5.98
CA VAL A 149 -13.00 -2.51 -5.87
C VAL A 149 -13.89 -1.28 -6.11
N GLU A 150 -13.60 -0.15 -5.49
CA GLU A 150 -14.39 1.07 -5.65
C GLU A 150 -14.29 1.64 -7.08
N ILE A 151 -13.11 1.63 -7.69
CA ILE A 151 -12.91 2.02 -9.09
C ILE A 151 -13.73 1.13 -10.01
N GLN A 152 -13.73 -0.18 -9.78
CA GLN A 152 -14.51 -1.13 -10.58
C GLN A 152 -16.03 -0.90 -10.43
N LYS A 153 -16.50 -0.68 -9.20
CA LYS A 153 -17.92 -0.34 -8.95
C LYS A 153 -18.33 0.94 -9.68
N TYR A 154 -17.47 1.95 -9.68
CA TYR A 154 -17.70 3.19 -10.41
C TYR A 154 -17.80 2.94 -11.92
N GLY A 155 -16.86 2.19 -12.51
CA GLY A 155 -16.88 1.80 -13.91
C GLY A 155 -18.16 1.07 -14.31
N ASN A 156 -18.61 0.12 -13.50
CA ASN A 156 -19.85 -0.62 -13.74
C ASN A 156 -21.10 0.27 -13.71
N LYS A 157 -21.18 1.23 -12.77
CA LYS A 157 -22.27 2.21 -12.71
C LYS A 157 -22.31 3.09 -13.96
N MET A 158 -21.15 3.55 -14.43
CA MET A 158 -21.06 4.37 -15.63
C MET A 158 -21.47 3.62 -16.89
N ASN A 159 -21.02 2.36 -17.04
CA ASN A 159 -21.40 1.49 -18.16
C ASN A 159 -22.91 1.24 -18.17
N ALA A 160 -23.51 0.94 -17.01
CA ALA A 160 -24.96 0.76 -16.90
C ALA A 160 -25.75 2.03 -17.27
N ALA A 161 -25.29 3.20 -16.87
CA ALA A 161 -25.89 4.48 -17.23
C ALA A 161 -25.80 4.74 -18.75
N THR A 162 -24.63 4.46 -19.35
CA THR A 162 -24.38 4.61 -20.79
C THR A 162 -25.30 3.67 -21.59
N ASN A 163 -25.43 2.41 -21.18
CA ASN A 163 -26.28 1.43 -21.85
C ASN A 163 -27.75 1.86 -21.82
N LYS A 164 -28.27 2.31 -20.67
CA LYS A 164 -29.62 2.87 -20.55
C LYS A 164 -29.85 4.06 -21.46
N TYR A 165 -28.82 4.92 -21.63
CA TYR A 165 -28.91 6.06 -22.50
C TYR A 165 -28.96 5.62 -23.98
N VAL A 166 -28.12 4.67 -24.38
CA VAL A 166 -28.09 4.13 -25.78
C VAL A 166 -29.40 3.42 -26.11
N GLU A 167 -29.97 2.65 -25.17
CA GLU A 167 -31.29 2.01 -25.34
C GLU A 167 -32.42 3.01 -25.51
N LYS A 168 -32.36 4.15 -24.79
CA LYS A 168 -33.38 5.19 -24.86
C LYS A 168 -33.30 6.03 -26.16
N TYR A 169 -32.11 6.14 -26.73
CA TYR A 169 -31.87 6.89 -27.95
C TYR A 169 -31.12 6.03 -29.00
N PRO A 170 -31.80 5.01 -29.58
CA PRO A 170 -31.17 4.19 -30.62
C PRO A 170 -30.78 5.09 -31.78
N LYS A 171 -29.54 4.96 -32.27
CA LYS A 171 -29.10 5.65 -33.47
C LYS A 171 -30.03 5.23 -34.60
N ASN A 172 -30.88 6.11 -35.10
CA ASN A 172 -31.60 5.88 -36.31
C ASN A 172 -30.57 5.64 -37.45
N LYS A 173 -30.64 4.45 -38.03
CA LYS A 173 -29.87 4.08 -39.22
C LYS A 173 -30.45 4.80 -40.43
#